data_d1de843da5a7b2934afcc0b978505962
#
_entry.id   d1de843da5a7b2934afcc0b978505962
#
_cell.length_a   1.000
_cell.length_b   1.000
_cell.length_c   1.000
_cell.angle_alpha   90.00
_cell.angle_beta   90.00
_cell.angle_gamma   90.00
#
_symmetry.space_group_name_H-M   'P 1'
#
loop_
_entity.id
_entity.type
_entity.pdbx_description
1 polymer ?
#
loop_
_entity_poly.entity_id
_entity_poly.type
_entity_poly.pdbx_seq_one_letter_code
_entity_poly.pdbx_strand_id
1 'polypeptide(L)'
;VRAVTDLPLISAGGIASGAAILAAQSLGADGVQIGTRFALTQESSAHELFKEYCLNLQEGDTQLLLKKLSPTRLVRNAFRSAVEAAEASGAGVEELKALLSKGRAKQGIFLGDLDEGELEIGQASALLSGKRIQAVSEVMEELIGGYNEALAGLKNLPSSFS
;
A
#
# COMPACT_ATOMS: atom_id res chain seq x y z
N VAL A 1 -0.18 20.94 -4.74
CA VAL A 1 -0.73 21.14 -3.40
C VAL A 1 0.08 22.17 -2.64
N ARG A 2 1.42 22.03 -2.53
CA ARG A 2 2.26 22.97 -1.75
C ARG A 2 2.06 24.44 -2.12
N ALA A 3 1.86 24.77 -3.40
CA ALA A 3 1.65 26.14 -3.85
C ALA A 3 0.35 26.81 -3.34
N VAL A 4 -0.56 26.08 -2.73
CA VAL A 4 -1.88 26.56 -2.30
C VAL A 4 -2.13 26.41 -0.80
N THR A 5 -1.13 25.97 -0.02
CA THR A 5 -1.27 25.81 1.44
C THR A 5 0.07 25.88 2.16
N ASP A 6 0.07 26.51 3.33
CA ASP A 6 1.21 26.55 4.27
C ASP A 6 1.05 25.53 5.41
N LEU A 7 -0.04 24.74 5.42
CA LEU A 7 -0.24 23.68 6.41
C LEU A 7 0.79 22.56 6.20
N PRO A 8 1.12 21.79 7.25
CA PRO A 8 1.96 20.62 7.13
C PRO A 8 1.39 19.65 6.07
N LEU A 9 2.23 19.30 5.08
CA LEU A 9 1.87 18.43 3.96
C LEU A 9 2.49 17.05 4.13
N ILE A 10 1.65 16.04 4.36
CA ILE A 10 2.07 14.64 4.49
C ILE A 10 1.72 13.89 3.21
N SER A 11 2.75 13.37 2.53
CA SER A 11 2.56 12.52 1.36
C SER A 11 2.25 11.09 1.78
N ALA A 12 1.17 10.52 1.24
CA ALA A 12 0.74 9.16 1.55
C ALA A 12 0.47 8.35 0.26
N GLY A 13 0.71 7.04 0.34
CA GLY A 13 0.48 6.10 -0.76
C GLY A 13 1.68 5.96 -1.71
N GLY A 14 2.01 4.71 -2.08
CA GLY A 14 3.08 4.39 -3.02
C GLY A 14 4.50 4.53 -2.47
N ILE A 15 4.71 4.98 -1.24
CA ILE A 15 6.02 5.19 -0.64
C ILE A 15 6.49 3.90 0.04
N ALA A 16 7.56 3.30 -0.47
CA ALA A 16 8.10 2.03 0.02
C ALA A 16 9.62 2.02 0.20
N SER A 17 10.32 3.13 -0.08
CA SER A 17 11.77 3.23 0.00
C SER A 17 12.23 4.59 0.52
N GLY A 18 13.48 4.66 0.99
CA GLY A 18 14.09 5.93 1.41
C GLY A 18 14.20 6.93 0.27
N ALA A 19 14.49 6.47 -0.94
CA ALA A 19 14.51 7.33 -2.14
C ALA A 19 13.12 7.95 -2.43
N ALA A 20 12.03 7.20 -2.24
CA ALA A 20 10.68 7.72 -2.40
C ALA A 20 10.33 8.76 -1.34
N ILE A 21 10.84 8.63 -0.10
CA ILE A 21 10.72 9.65 0.96
C ILE A 21 11.40 10.94 0.50
N LEU A 22 12.65 10.85 0.03
CA LEU A 22 13.40 12.01 -0.46
C LEU A 22 12.70 12.69 -1.65
N ALA A 23 12.14 11.92 -2.57
CA ALA A 23 11.38 12.45 -3.71
C ALA A 23 10.13 13.21 -3.23
N ALA A 24 9.37 12.67 -2.27
CA ALA A 24 8.22 13.36 -1.70
C ALA A 24 8.61 14.70 -1.04
N GLN A 25 9.70 14.74 -0.28
CA GLN A 25 10.23 15.96 0.33
C GLN A 25 10.70 16.96 -0.73
N SER A 26 11.37 16.51 -1.79
CA SER A 26 11.81 17.37 -2.89
C SER A 26 10.64 18.03 -3.63
N LEU A 27 9.46 17.40 -3.61
CA LEU A 27 8.21 17.94 -4.13
C LEU A 27 7.45 18.82 -3.11
N GLY A 28 8.00 19.05 -1.93
CA GLY A 28 7.48 19.95 -0.92
C GLY A 28 6.62 19.29 0.17
N ALA A 29 6.70 17.99 0.34
CA ALA A 29 6.10 17.33 1.50
C ALA A 29 6.95 17.53 2.75
N ASP A 30 6.30 17.81 3.89
CA ASP A 30 6.97 17.94 5.19
C ASP A 30 7.21 16.58 5.85
N GLY A 31 6.45 15.56 5.43
CA GLY A 31 6.59 14.20 5.91
C GLY A 31 5.90 13.18 5.00
N VAL A 32 5.98 11.91 5.39
CA VAL A 32 5.35 10.81 4.65
C VAL A 32 4.57 9.89 5.60
N GLN A 33 3.53 9.24 5.06
CA GLN A 33 2.80 8.17 5.72
C GLN A 33 2.98 6.89 4.93
N ILE A 34 3.50 5.85 5.58
CA ILE A 34 3.81 4.57 4.97
C ILE A 34 2.93 3.50 5.65
N GLY A 35 1.96 2.94 4.91
CA GLY A 35 1.07 1.89 5.41
C GLY A 35 1.57 0.49 5.06
N THR A 36 1.68 0.19 3.77
CA THR A 36 1.92 -1.16 3.25
C THR A 36 3.15 -1.84 3.86
N ARG A 37 4.28 -1.14 3.96
CA ARG A 37 5.49 -1.73 4.54
C ARG A 37 5.31 -2.16 6.00
N PHE A 38 4.65 -1.31 6.80
CA PHE A 38 4.43 -1.59 8.22
C PHE A 38 3.29 -2.59 8.45
N ALA A 39 2.28 -2.65 7.56
CA ALA A 39 1.25 -3.69 7.61
C ALA A 39 1.82 -5.10 7.43
N LEU A 40 2.97 -5.25 6.77
CA LEU A 40 3.63 -6.52 6.48
C LEU A 40 4.83 -6.81 7.40
N THR A 41 4.92 -6.15 8.57
CA THR A 41 5.98 -6.41 9.58
C THR A 41 5.59 -7.52 10.55
N GLN A 42 6.56 -8.01 11.31
CA GLN A 42 6.35 -9.00 12.36
C GLN A 42 5.39 -8.49 13.44
N GLU A 43 5.51 -7.21 13.81
CA GLU A 43 4.73 -6.57 14.86
C GLU A 43 3.31 -6.19 14.43
N SER A 44 3.01 -6.21 13.13
CA SER A 44 1.66 -5.99 12.63
C SER A 44 0.72 -7.10 13.08
N SER A 45 -0.50 -6.75 13.47
CA SER A 45 -1.55 -7.69 13.86
C SER A 45 -2.17 -8.48 12.69
N ALA A 46 -1.80 -8.19 11.45
CA ALA A 46 -2.26 -8.95 10.30
C ALA A 46 -1.78 -10.42 10.38
N HIS A 47 -2.61 -11.34 9.89
CA HIS A 47 -2.28 -12.76 9.88
C HIS A 47 -1.05 -13.07 9.00
N GLU A 48 -0.23 -14.04 9.41
CA GLU A 48 1.01 -14.37 8.71
C GLU A 48 0.75 -14.76 7.23
N LEU A 49 -0.28 -15.59 6.97
CA LEU A 49 -0.68 -15.95 5.61
C LEU A 49 -1.01 -14.73 4.75
N PHE A 50 -1.70 -13.73 5.31
CA PHE A 50 -1.97 -12.48 4.60
C PHE A 50 -0.68 -11.73 4.27
N LYS A 51 0.26 -11.62 5.23
CA LYS A 51 1.55 -10.95 5.02
C LYS A 51 2.36 -11.65 3.93
N GLU A 52 2.50 -12.97 4.01
CA GLU A 52 3.21 -13.77 3.01
C GLU A 52 2.58 -13.65 1.63
N TYR A 53 1.25 -13.71 1.55
CA TYR A 53 0.53 -13.54 0.29
C TYR A 53 0.82 -12.16 -0.32
N CYS A 54 0.75 -11.10 0.48
CA CYS A 54 1.02 -9.74 0.03
C CYS A 54 2.48 -9.51 -0.41
N LEU A 55 3.46 -10.21 0.16
CA LEU A 55 4.87 -10.15 -0.23
C LEU A 55 5.19 -10.91 -1.53
N ASN A 56 4.24 -11.68 -2.05
CA ASN A 56 4.37 -12.36 -3.34
C ASN A 56 3.62 -11.64 -4.49
N LEU A 57 2.93 -10.53 -4.20
CA LEU A 57 2.19 -9.78 -5.20
C LEU A 57 3.11 -9.12 -6.22
N GLN A 58 2.64 -9.11 -7.46
CA GLN A 58 3.29 -8.46 -8.60
C GLN A 58 2.52 -7.20 -9.01
N GLU A 59 3.09 -6.46 -9.94
CA GLU A 59 2.38 -5.34 -10.56
C GLU A 59 1.10 -5.84 -11.24
N GLY A 60 -0.02 -5.16 -11.00
CA GLY A 60 -1.34 -5.55 -11.52
C GLY A 60 -2.16 -6.50 -10.63
N ASP A 61 -1.58 -7.10 -9.58
CA ASP A 61 -2.32 -8.01 -8.69
C ASP A 61 -3.31 -7.31 -7.75
N THR A 62 -3.23 -6.00 -7.64
CA THR A 62 -4.19 -5.19 -6.88
C THR A 62 -5.03 -4.31 -7.79
N GLN A 63 -6.32 -4.14 -7.48
CA GLN A 63 -7.24 -3.31 -8.25
C GLN A 63 -8.11 -2.44 -7.35
N LEU A 64 -8.40 -1.21 -7.79
CA LEU A 64 -9.28 -0.28 -7.09
C LEU A 64 -10.73 -0.55 -7.49
N LEU A 65 -11.50 -1.07 -6.56
CA LEU A 65 -12.90 -1.47 -6.69
C LEU A 65 -13.77 -0.76 -5.65
N LEU A 66 -15.05 -1.13 -5.55
CA LEU A 66 -16.02 -0.58 -4.61
C LEU A 66 -16.16 0.94 -4.70
N LYS A 67 -16.00 1.49 -5.92
CA LYS A 67 -15.98 2.94 -6.17
C LYS A 67 -17.28 3.65 -5.80
N LYS A 68 -18.41 2.93 -5.83
CA LYS A 68 -19.73 3.46 -5.43
C LYS A 68 -19.92 3.50 -3.90
N LEU A 69 -19.08 2.81 -3.14
CA LEU A 69 -19.11 2.79 -1.67
C LEU A 69 -17.96 3.61 -1.09
N SER A 70 -16.82 2.96 -0.96
CA SER A 70 -15.54 3.53 -0.58
C SER A 70 -14.48 2.89 -1.44
N PRO A 71 -13.79 3.65 -2.31
CA PRO A 71 -12.78 3.06 -3.19
C PRO A 71 -11.75 2.28 -2.39
N THR A 72 -11.72 0.96 -2.57
CA THR A 72 -10.87 0.03 -1.84
C THR A 72 -9.97 -0.71 -2.82
N ARG A 73 -8.70 -0.84 -2.48
CA ARG A 73 -7.75 -1.58 -3.30
C ARG A 73 -7.68 -3.02 -2.84
N LEU A 74 -8.27 -3.91 -3.62
CA LEU A 74 -8.39 -5.33 -3.34
C LEU A 74 -7.31 -6.15 -4.05
N VAL A 75 -6.84 -7.19 -3.38
CA VAL A 75 -5.95 -8.21 -3.91
C VAL A 75 -6.77 -9.29 -4.60
N ARG A 76 -6.17 -9.98 -5.56
CA ARG A 76 -6.83 -11.07 -6.33
C ARG A 76 -7.21 -12.24 -5.41
N ASN A 77 -8.52 -12.57 -5.37
CA ASN A 77 -9.09 -13.76 -4.74
C ASN A 77 -10.55 -13.95 -5.20
N ALA A 78 -11.27 -14.92 -4.66
CA ALA A 78 -12.66 -15.19 -5.02
C ALA A 78 -13.58 -13.99 -4.68
N PHE A 79 -13.39 -13.38 -3.51
CA PHE A 79 -14.17 -12.19 -3.12
C PHE A 79 -13.99 -11.03 -4.10
N ARG A 80 -12.73 -10.69 -4.46
CA ARG A 80 -12.47 -9.63 -5.45
C ARG A 80 -13.17 -9.94 -6.78
N SER A 81 -13.11 -11.19 -7.27
CA SER A 81 -13.76 -11.59 -8.52
C SER A 81 -15.27 -11.42 -8.46
N ALA A 82 -15.89 -11.72 -7.32
CA ALA A 82 -17.31 -11.47 -7.10
C ALA A 82 -17.66 -9.97 -7.12
N VAL A 83 -16.83 -9.11 -6.52
CA VAL A 83 -16.99 -7.64 -6.57
C VAL A 83 -16.86 -7.13 -8.01
N GLU A 84 -15.86 -7.59 -8.76
CA GLU A 84 -15.64 -7.21 -10.17
C GLU A 84 -16.87 -7.58 -11.02
N ALA A 85 -17.38 -8.79 -10.87
CA ALA A 85 -18.57 -9.26 -11.59
C ALA A 85 -19.81 -8.42 -11.24
N ALA A 86 -20.02 -8.11 -9.96
CA ALA A 86 -21.12 -7.28 -9.50
C ALA A 86 -21.03 -5.85 -10.07
N GLU A 87 -19.85 -5.20 -10.02
CA GLU A 87 -19.66 -3.87 -10.60
C GLU A 87 -19.85 -3.87 -12.12
N ALA A 88 -19.37 -4.90 -12.82
CA ALA A 88 -19.53 -5.04 -14.27
C ALA A 88 -21.01 -5.24 -14.68
N SER A 89 -21.82 -5.90 -13.85
CA SER A 89 -23.26 -6.04 -14.05
C SER A 89 -24.07 -4.80 -13.66
N GLY A 90 -23.41 -3.76 -13.14
CA GLY A 90 -24.05 -2.51 -12.77
C GLY A 90 -24.61 -2.47 -11.35
N ALA A 91 -24.20 -3.38 -10.48
CA ALA A 91 -24.65 -3.49 -9.09
C ALA A 91 -24.77 -2.12 -8.39
N GLY A 92 -25.86 -1.97 -7.63
CA GLY A 92 -26.13 -0.77 -6.84
C GLY A 92 -25.38 -0.79 -5.51
N VAL A 93 -25.50 0.32 -4.77
CA VAL A 93 -24.83 0.49 -3.45
C VAL A 93 -25.22 -0.60 -2.46
N GLU A 94 -26.51 -0.96 -2.41
CA GLU A 94 -27.01 -1.95 -1.44
C GLU A 94 -26.55 -3.38 -1.77
N GLU A 95 -26.46 -3.72 -3.05
CA GLU A 95 -25.93 -5.03 -3.49
C GLU A 95 -24.44 -5.16 -3.14
N LEU A 96 -23.64 -4.10 -3.39
CA LEU A 96 -22.23 -4.09 -3.03
C LEU A 96 -22.02 -4.14 -1.51
N LYS A 97 -22.86 -3.46 -0.72
CA LYS A 97 -22.84 -3.56 0.75
C LYS A 97 -23.16 -4.99 1.24
N ALA A 98 -24.15 -5.63 0.62
CA ALA A 98 -24.52 -7.01 0.95
C ALA A 98 -23.37 -7.97 0.64
N LEU A 99 -22.71 -7.80 -0.51
CA LEU A 99 -21.54 -8.59 -0.90
C LEU A 99 -20.36 -8.38 0.06
N LEU A 100 -20.08 -7.13 0.43
CA LEU A 100 -19.01 -6.78 1.36
C LEU A 100 -19.24 -7.42 2.74
N SER A 101 -20.49 -7.44 3.21
CA SER A 101 -20.91 -7.97 4.52
C SER A 101 -20.12 -7.39 5.71
N LYS A 102 -20.48 -7.76 6.94
CA LYS A 102 -19.72 -7.33 8.13
C LYS A 102 -18.60 -8.32 8.45
N GLY A 103 -17.40 -7.78 8.66
CA GLY A 103 -16.26 -8.55 9.16
C GLY A 103 -15.43 -9.27 8.10
N ARG A 104 -15.69 -9.09 6.81
CA ARG A 104 -14.95 -9.74 5.73
C ARG A 104 -13.47 -9.32 5.72
N ALA A 105 -13.15 -8.06 5.97
CA ALA A 105 -11.76 -7.60 6.13
C ALA A 105 -11.09 -8.25 7.36
N LYS A 106 -11.84 -8.44 8.46
CA LYS A 106 -11.32 -9.18 9.61
C LYS A 106 -10.99 -10.62 9.24
N GLN A 107 -11.85 -11.29 8.49
CA GLN A 107 -11.61 -12.67 8.02
C GLN A 107 -10.35 -12.75 7.17
N GLY A 108 -10.19 -11.87 6.18
CA GLY A 108 -9.04 -11.89 5.28
C GLY A 108 -7.76 -11.47 5.97
N ILE A 109 -7.73 -10.27 6.54
CA ILE A 109 -6.50 -9.63 7.02
C ILE A 109 -6.03 -10.23 8.35
N PHE A 110 -6.97 -10.50 9.29
CA PHE A 110 -6.61 -10.88 10.66
C PHE A 110 -6.82 -12.37 10.98
N LEU A 111 -7.65 -13.08 10.21
CA LEU A 111 -7.89 -14.52 10.40
C LEU A 111 -7.27 -15.38 9.28
N GLY A 112 -6.73 -14.76 8.22
CA GLY A 112 -5.97 -15.43 7.17
C GLY A 112 -6.82 -16.18 6.13
N ASP A 113 -8.10 -15.84 5.99
CA ASP A 113 -8.95 -16.35 4.91
C ASP A 113 -8.58 -15.64 3.59
N LEU A 114 -7.69 -16.26 2.82
CA LEU A 114 -7.18 -15.69 1.57
C LEU A 114 -8.17 -15.80 0.40
N ASP A 115 -9.15 -16.69 0.48
CA ASP A 115 -10.08 -16.95 -0.64
C ASP A 115 -11.32 -16.05 -0.56
N GLU A 116 -12.03 -16.08 0.57
CA GLU A 116 -13.31 -15.39 0.73
C GLU A 116 -13.18 -14.09 1.55
N GLY A 117 -12.05 -13.87 2.20
CA GLY A 117 -11.77 -12.66 2.96
C GLY A 117 -11.59 -11.44 2.05
N GLU A 118 -11.89 -10.25 2.58
CA GLU A 118 -11.49 -9.00 1.93
C GLU A 118 -10.01 -8.76 2.22
N LEU A 119 -9.20 -8.84 1.17
CA LEU A 119 -7.75 -8.62 1.23
C LEU A 119 -7.44 -7.22 0.71
N GLU A 120 -7.22 -6.29 1.62
CA GLU A 120 -6.94 -4.90 1.31
C GLU A 120 -5.46 -4.59 1.57
N ILE A 121 -4.74 -4.15 0.54
CA ILE A 121 -3.36 -3.70 0.65
C ILE A 121 -3.04 -2.64 -0.40
N GLY A 122 -2.13 -1.74 -0.09
CA GLY A 122 -1.67 -0.71 -1.01
C GLY A 122 -0.90 -1.25 -2.21
N GLN A 123 -0.94 -0.54 -3.33
CA GLN A 123 -0.22 -0.88 -4.57
C GLN A 123 1.29 -1.06 -4.36
N ALA A 124 1.87 -0.41 -3.35
CA ALA A 124 3.28 -0.53 -2.99
C ALA A 124 3.70 -1.96 -2.58
N SER A 125 2.75 -2.89 -2.34
CA SER A 125 3.08 -4.29 -2.06
C SER A 125 3.91 -4.94 -3.16
N ALA A 126 3.65 -4.63 -4.43
CA ALA A 126 4.44 -5.14 -5.55
C ALA A 126 5.92 -4.73 -5.50
N LEU A 127 6.25 -3.58 -4.89
CA LEU A 127 7.62 -3.13 -4.66
C LEU A 127 8.34 -3.93 -3.56
N LEU A 128 7.60 -4.75 -2.82
CA LEU A 128 8.11 -5.60 -1.74
C LEU A 128 8.17 -7.08 -2.14
N SER A 129 7.85 -7.40 -3.39
CA SER A 129 7.87 -8.77 -3.90
C SER A 129 9.23 -9.44 -3.68
N GLY A 130 9.19 -10.67 -3.15
CA GLY A 130 10.38 -11.45 -2.82
C GLY A 130 11.08 -11.03 -1.52
N LYS A 131 10.59 -10.02 -0.80
CA LYS A 131 11.05 -9.73 0.57
C LYS A 131 10.45 -10.73 1.56
N ARG A 132 11.07 -10.83 2.74
CA ARG A 132 10.53 -11.57 3.89
C ARG A 132 9.73 -10.65 4.82
N ILE A 133 8.96 -11.22 5.72
CA ILE A 133 8.37 -10.50 6.85
C ILE A 133 9.52 -10.00 7.74
N GLN A 134 9.66 -8.69 7.86
CA GLN A 134 10.74 -8.01 8.58
C GLN A 134 10.24 -7.45 9.91
N ALA A 135 11.14 -7.26 10.88
CA ALA A 135 10.83 -6.45 12.06
C ALA A 135 10.70 -4.96 11.67
N VAL A 136 9.93 -4.20 12.45
CA VAL A 136 9.81 -2.74 12.25
C VAL A 136 11.17 -2.05 12.27
N SER A 137 12.08 -2.47 13.16
CA SER A 137 13.43 -1.92 13.24
C SER A 137 14.19 -2.06 11.92
N GLU A 138 14.14 -3.24 11.30
CA GLU A 138 14.80 -3.50 10.01
C GLU A 138 14.21 -2.64 8.89
N VAL A 139 12.87 -2.49 8.87
CA VAL A 139 12.18 -1.60 7.92
C VAL A 139 12.62 -0.16 8.10
N MET A 140 12.74 0.31 9.34
CA MET A 140 13.21 1.67 9.63
C MET A 140 14.66 1.88 9.21
N GLU A 141 15.55 0.92 9.48
CA GLU A 141 16.95 0.97 9.03
C GLU A 141 17.06 1.05 7.51
N GLU A 142 16.30 0.22 6.78
CA GLU A 142 16.25 0.27 5.31
C GLU A 142 15.74 1.63 4.78
N LEU A 143 14.70 2.18 5.39
CA LEU A 143 14.13 3.47 4.97
C LEU A 143 15.11 4.62 5.22
N ILE A 144 15.73 4.67 6.40
CA ILE A 144 16.70 5.70 6.77
C ILE A 144 17.97 5.56 5.94
N GLY A 145 18.50 4.35 5.81
CA GLY A 145 19.69 4.07 5.02
C GLY A 145 19.50 4.45 3.55
N GLY A 146 18.41 3.97 2.93
CA GLY A 146 18.09 4.29 1.54
C GLY A 146 17.79 5.78 1.30
N TYR A 147 17.25 6.49 2.30
CA TYR A 147 17.11 7.94 2.23
C TYR A 147 18.47 8.65 2.19
N ASN A 148 19.39 8.27 3.09
CA ASN A 148 20.72 8.86 3.17
C ASN A 148 21.56 8.56 1.92
N GLU A 149 21.48 7.34 1.39
CA GLU A 149 22.13 6.95 0.14
C GLU A 149 21.62 7.77 -1.05
N ALA A 150 20.29 7.91 -1.19
CA ALA A 150 19.70 8.72 -2.24
C ALA A 150 20.10 10.20 -2.13
N LEU A 151 20.12 10.75 -0.91
CA LEU A 151 20.55 12.13 -0.67
C LEU A 151 22.02 12.33 -1.00
N ALA A 152 22.89 11.39 -0.64
CA ALA A 152 24.31 11.42 -1.01
C ALA A 152 24.51 11.33 -2.54
N GLY A 153 23.73 10.48 -3.21
CA GLY A 153 23.72 10.36 -4.66
C GLY A 153 23.39 11.67 -5.36
N LEU A 154 22.38 12.40 -4.89
CA LEU A 154 22.03 13.72 -5.44
C LEU A 154 23.13 14.75 -5.30
N LYS A 155 23.88 14.76 -4.18
CA LYS A 155 25.00 15.68 -3.96
C LYS A 155 26.18 15.43 -4.92
N ASN A 156 26.30 14.22 -5.45
CA ASN A 156 27.36 13.82 -6.37
C ASN A 156 26.99 13.93 -7.85
N LEU A 157 25.75 14.39 -8.16
CA LEU A 157 25.38 14.63 -9.55
C LEU A 157 26.22 15.78 -10.12
N PRO A 158 26.74 15.65 -11.37
CA PRO A 158 27.41 16.73 -12.03
C PRO A 158 26.47 17.93 -12.17
N SER A 159 26.98 19.14 -11.87
CA SER A 159 26.22 20.40 -11.91
C SER A 159 25.90 20.88 -13.35
N SER A 160 25.57 19.97 -14.26
CA SER A 160 25.38 20.26 -15.67
C SER A 160 23.92 20.25 -16.12
N PHE A 161 23.13 21.15 -15.58
CA PHE A 161 22.03 21.76 -16.33
C PHE A 161 22.39 23.24 -16.57
N SER A 162 23.41 23.48 -17.35
CA SER A 162 23.75 24.79 -17.91
C SER A 162 23.39 24.81 -19.38
#